data_11b0ae4798ef26df19ce255af23ae4ff
#
_entry.id   11b0ae4798ef26df19ce255af23ae4ff
#
_cell.length_a   1.000
_cell.length_b   1.000
_cell.length_c   1.000
_cell.angle_alpha   90.00
_cell.angle_beta   90.00
_cell.angle_gamma   90.00
#
_symmetry.space_group_name_H-M   'P 1'
#
loop_
_entity.id
_entity.type
_entity.pdbx_description
1 polymer ?
#
loop_
_entity_poly.entity_id
_entity_poly.type
_entity_poly.pdbx_seq_one_letter_code
_entity_poly.pdbx_strand_id
1 'polypeptide(L)'
;MRRSWILALVLVALSLVPVGTSTASCSGPTISVGEQARPVLVRGASVTVDGRSFVDGCNDQGGGDVFGCHEVEPEPVVPLEDVVLRLRQSGRSWDLGTSDAGSAKDNRLGHIAWEGRVPADVRPGRATLVAGDARLPVEVTHP
;
A
#
# COMPACT_ATOMS: atom_id res chain seq x y z
N MET A 1 44.17 -12.09 -41.43
CA MET A 1 42.82 -12.69 -41.39
C MET A 1 42.29 -12.99 -39.97
N ARG A 2 42.80 -12.41 -38.86
CA ARG A 2 42.35 -12.69 -37.46
C ARG A 2 41.49 -11.58 -36.82
N ARG A 3 41.34 -10.43 -37.47
CA ARG A 3 40.61 -9.27 -36.90
C ARG A 3 39.13 -9.24 -37.20
N SER A 4 38.64 -9.96 -38.22
CA SER A 4 37.19 -9.93 -38.59
C SER A 4 36.29 -10.83 -37.72
N TRP A 5 36.83 -11.78 -37.01
CA TRP A 5 36.07 -12.71 -36.19
C TRP A 5 35.69 -12.14 -34.81
N ILE A 6 36.45 -11.17 -34.31
CA ILE A 6 36.18 -10.55 -32.99
C ILE A 6 35.00 -9.59 -33.10
N LEU A 7 34.80 -8.92 -34.22
CA LEU A 7 33.66 -8.03 -34.45
C LEU A 7 32.30 -8.78 -34.55
N ALA A 8 32.30 -9.99 -35.07
CA ALA A 8 31.09 -10.79 -35.20
C ALA A 8 30.62 -11.32 -33.83
N LEU A 9 31.53 -11.63 -32.92
CA LEU A 9 31.19 -12.12 -31.56
C LEU A 9 30.60 -11.01 -30.64
N VAL A 10 31.03 -9.75 -30.83
CA VAL A 10 30.51 -8.63 -30.03
C VAL A 10 29.07 -8.25 -30.42
N LEU A 11 28.70 -8.43 -31.69
CA LEU A 11 27.36 -8.10 -32.19
C LEU A 11 26.30 -9.12 -31.73
N VAL A 12 26.65 -10.35 -31.46
CA VAL A 12 25.71 -11.39 -30.97
C VAL A 12 25.46 -11.28 -29.46
N ALA A 13 26.40 -10.72 -28.70
CA ALA A 13 26.24 -10.53 -27.26
C ALA A 13 25.30 -9.37 -26.86
N LEU A 14 25.00 -8.45 -27.79
CA LEU A 14 24.12 -7.29 -27.50
C LEU A 14 22.61 -7.59 -27.66
N SER A 15 22.23 -8.75 -28.18
CA SER A 15 20.83 -9.08 -28.47
C SER A 15 20.12 -9.85 -27.35
N LEU A 16 20.74 -10.09 -26.20
CA LEU A 16 20.16 -10.79 -25.05
C LEU A 16 19.90 -9.85 -23.84
N VAL A 17 19.52 -8.60 -24.11
CA VAL A 17 18.95 -7.78 -23.04
C VAL A 17 17.53 -8.29 -22.81
N PRO A 18 17.21 -8.91 -21.66
CA PRO A 18 15.84 -9.25 -21.34
C PRO A 18 15.03 -7.96 -21.30
N VAL A 19 14.08 -7.82 -22.22
CA VAL A 19 13.06 -6.78 -22.15
C VAL A 19 12.27 -7.08 -20.89
N GLY A 20 12.60 -6.37 -19.80
CA GLY A 20 11.84 -6.44 -18.58
C GLY A 20 10.41 -6.01 -18.87
N THR A 21 9.47 -6.92 -18.78
CA THR A 21 8.06 -6.59 -18.75
C THR A 21 7.81 -5.80 -17.47
N SER A 22 7.65 -4.49 -17.58
CA SER A 22 7.14 -3.68 -16.49
C SER A 22 5.68 -4.10 -16.25
N THR A 23 5.46 -4.95 -15.26
CA THR A 23 4.12 -5.17 -14.75
C THR A 23 3.77 -3.93 -13.93
N ALA A 24 2.88 -3.09 -14.43
CA ALA A 24 2.25 -2.07 -13.65
C ALA A 24 1.55 -2.78 -12.47
N SER A 25 1.90 -2.44 -11.25
CA SER A 25 1.28 -3.01 -10.05
C SER A 25 0.51 -1.93 -9.33
N CYS A 26 -0.75 -2.18 -9.03
CA CYS A 26 -1.53 -1.30 -8.18
C CYS A 26 -0.86 -1.16 -6.82
N SER A 27 -0.70 0.06 -6.36
CA SER A 27 -0.24 0.35 -5.01
C SER A 27 -1.29 -0.15 -4.01
N GLY A 28 -0.96 -1.14 -3.21
CA GLY A 28 -1.82 -1.62 -2.14
C GLY A 28 -2.10 -0.56 -1.08
N PRO A 29 -3.07 -0.81 -0.18
CA PRO A 29 -3.43 0.13 0.87
C PRO A 29 -2.26 0.39 1.82
N THR A 30 -2.12 1.65 2.25
CA THR A 30 -1.11 2.09 3.21
C THR A 30 -1.75 2.87 4.34
N ILE A 31 -1.14 2.83 5.54
CA ILE A 31 -1.55 3.61 6.70
C ILE A 31 -0.37 4.37 7.28
N SER A 32 -0.64 5.54 7.88
CA SER A 32 0.37 6.40 8.51
C SER A 32 -0.19 7.09 9.77
N VAL A 33 0.69 7.45 10.68
CA VAL A 33 0.40 8.30 11.84
C VAL A 33 1.39 9.47 11.79
N GLY A 34 0.91 10.62 11.33
CA GLY A 34 1.78 11.75 11.00
C GLY A 34 2.84 11.36 9.96
N GLU A 35 4.02 11.96 10.05
CA GLU A 35 5.13 11.76 9.10
C GLU A 35 6.17 10.73 9.56
N GLN A 36 5.92 10.01 10.66
CA GLN A 36 6.88 9.10 11.27
C GLN A 36 6.82 7.71 10.68
N ALA A 37 7.96 7.16 10.28
CA ALA A 37 8.06 5.78 9.79
C ALA A 37 7.75 4.72 10.88
N ARG A 38 7.98 5.06 12.14
CA ARG A 38 7.61 4.25 13.31
C ARG A 38 7.05 5.15 14.40
N PRO A 39 5.74 5.40 14.38
CA PRO A 39 5.11 6.28 15.34
C PRO A 39 5.06 5.68 16.75
N VAL A 40 5.08 6.58 17.72
CA VAL A 40 4.92 6.25 19.14
C VAL A 40 3.47 6.53 19.55
N LEU A 41 2.78 5.54 20.07
CA LEU A 41 1.42 5.63 20.59
C LEU A 41 1.44 5.63 22.12
N VAL A 42 0.75 6.58 22.72
CA VAL A 42 0.60 6.66 24.17
C VAL A 42 -0.65 5.95 24.62
N ARG A 43 -0.56 5.06 25.60
CA ARG A 43 -1.70 4.32 26.17
C ARG A 43 -2.78 5.29 26.67
N GLY A 44 -4.03 5.01 26.34
CA GLY A 44 -5.18 5.83 26.74
C GLY A 44 -5.31 7.17 25.98
N ALA A 45 -4.34 7.55 25.14
CA ALA A 45 -4.40 8.75 24.33
C ALA A 45 -5.21 8.55 23.05
N SER A 46 -5.73 9.63 22.50
CA SER A 46 -6.32 9.63 21.16
C SER A 46 -5.23 9.53 20.09
N VAL A 47 -5.55 8.89 18.97
CA VAL A 47 -4.69 8.76 17.81
C VAL A 47 -5.52 8.99 16.55
N THR A 48 -4.97 9.75 15.61
CA THR A 48 -5.48 9.85 14.24
C THR A 48 -4.57 9.06 13.33
N VAL A 49 -5.16 8.19 12.52
CA VAL A 49 -4.46 7.35 11.55
C VAL A 49 -5.02 7.64 10.18
N ASP A 50 -4.15 7.98 9.23
CA ASP A 50 -4.51 8.24 7.84
C ASP A 50 -4.22 7.02 6.97
N GLY A 51 -5.09 6.76 6.01
CA GLY A 51 -4.95 5.69 5.04
C GLY A 51 -5.07 6.17 3.60
N ARG A 52 -4.42 5.46 2.69
CA ARG A 52 -4.46 5.71 1.25
C ARG A 52 -4.61 4.40 0.49
N SER A 53 -5.17 4.51 -0.72
CA SER A 53 -5.40 3.38 -1.63
C SER A 53 -6.34 2.30 -1.05
N PHE A 54 -7.31 2.71 -0.23
CA PHE A 54 -8.39 1.84 0.26
C PHE A 54 -9.52 1.78 -0.77
N VAL A 55 -9.27 1.03 -1.84
CA VAL A 55 -10.20 0.86 -2.97
C VAL A 55 -10.26 -0.61 -3.38
N ASP A 56 -11.40 -1.02 -3.93
CA ASP A 56 -11.54 -2.25 -4.69
C ASP A 56 -11.44 -1.92 -6.18
N GLY A 57 -10.74 -2.77 -6.92
CA GLY A 57 -10.42 -2.53 -8.32
C GLY A 57 -9.08 -1.82 -8.52
N CYS A 58 -8.53 -2.03 -9.70
CA CYS A 58 -7.24 -1.53 -10.13
C CYS A 58 -7.41 -0.87 -11.50
N ASN A 59 -7.18 0.42 -11.59
CA ASN A 59 -7.22 1.12 -12.87
C ASN A 59 -5.83 1.07 -13.55
N ASP A 60 -5.27 -0.12 -13.65
CA ASP A 60 -3.94 -0.34 -14.23
C ASP A 60 -4.07 -0.73 -15.71
N GLN A 61 -4.38 0.27 -16.52
CA GLN A 61 -4.60 0.14 -17.97
C GLN A 61 -3.27 0.03 -18.74
N GLY A 62 -2.39 -0.85 -18.31
CA GLY A 62 -1.09 -1.14 -18.93
C GLY A 62 -1.04 -2.39 -19.80
N GLY A 63 -2.16 -2.84 -20.35
CA GLY A 63 -2.23 -3.98 -21.28
C GLY A 63 -1.99 -3.57 -22.73
N GLY A 64 -0.75 -3.29 -23.12
CA GLY A 64 -0.36 -3.27 -24.53
C GLY A 64 0.08 -4.66 -24.96
N ASP A 65 -0.69 -5.37 -25.76
CA ASP A 65 -0.17 -6.53 -26.47
C ASP A 65 0.49 -6.12 -27.80
N VAL A 66 1.27 -7.02 -28.38
CA VAL A 66 2.15 -6.76 -29.54
C VAL A 66 1.37 -6.37 -30.81
N PHE A 67 0.04 -6.41 -30.79
CA PHE A 67 -0.85 -6.22 -31.95
C PHE A 67 -1.79 -5.03 -31.87
N GLY A 68 -1.69 -4.17 -30.87
CA GLY A 68 -2.45 -2.93 -30.76
C GLY A 68 -3.04 -2.70 -29.39
N CYS A 69 -3.31 -1.42 -29.09
CA CYS A 69 -4.05 -1.03 -27.89
C CYS A 69 -5.51 -1.43 -28.06
N HIS A 70 -5.97 -2.46 -27.36
CA HIS A 70 -7.38 -2.67 -27.16
C HIS A 70 -7.83 -1.69 -26.05
N GLU A 71 -8.81 -0.83 -26.33
CA GLU A 71 -9.51 -0.08 -25.30
C GLU A 71 -10.31 -1.10 -24.46
N VAL A 72 -9.69 -1.56 -23.38
CA VAL A 72 -10.40 -2.30 -22.34
C VAL A 72 -11.11 -1.22 -21.50
N GLU A 73 -12.42 -1.33 -21.40
CA GLU A 73 -13.21 -0.43 -20.55
C GLU A 73 -12.68 -0.53 -19.11
N PRO A 74 -12.26 0.60 -18.49
CA PRO A 74 -11.64 0.55 -17.16
C PRO A 74 -12.63 0.01 -16.13
N GLU A 75 -12.22 -0.99 -15.35
CA GLU A 75 -13.01 -1.40 -14.20
C GLU A 75 -13.19 -0.22 -13.25
N PRO A 76 -14.41 0.04 -12.77
CA PRO A 76 -14.65 1.13 -11.84
C PRO A 76 -13.91 0.87 -10.53
N VAL A 77 -13.07 1.82 -10.12
CA VAL A 77 -12.42 1.81 -8.82
C VAL A 77 -13.43 2.25 -7.76
N VAL A 78 -13.73 1.37 -6.81
CA VAL A 78 -14.74 1.60 -5.77
C VAL A 78 -14.05 1.82 -4.42
N PRO A 79 -14.38 2.90 -3.66
CA PRO A 79 -13.86 3.09 -2.32
C PRO A 79 -14.36 1.99 -1.37
N LEU A 80 -13.49 1.52 -0.47
CA LEU A 80 -13.86 0.54 0.53
C LEU A 80 -14.70 1.17 1.64
N GLU A 81 -15.74 0.47 2.08
CA GLU A 81 -16.59 0.84 3.20
C GLU A 81 -16.27 0.00 4.44
N ASP A 82 -16.65 0.48 5.63
CA ASP A 82 -16.56 -0.25 6.92
C ASP A 82 -15.13 -0.77 7.23
N VAL A 83 -14.09 -0.03 6.84
CA VAL A 83 -12.71 -0.46 7.08
C VAL A 83 -12.35 -0.30 8.55
N VAL A 84 -12.08 -1.43 9.21
CA VAL A 84 -11.73 -1.47 10.64
C VAL A 84 -10.24 -1.27 10.83
N LEU A 85 -9.86 -0.28 11.63
CA LEU A 85 -8.49 -0.10 12.13
C LEU A 85 -8.31 -0.92 13.40
N ARG A 86 -7.26 -1.74 13.46
CA ARG A 86 -6.93 -2.58 14.62
C ARG A 86 -5.50 -2.33 15.11
N LEU A 87 -5.33 -2.35 16.42
CA LEU A 87 -4.02 -2.49 17.05
C LEU A 87 -3.80 -3.96 17.43
N ARG A 88 -2.67 -4.53 17.01
CA ARG A 88 -2.30 -5.92 17.30
C ARG A 88 -1.00 -5.99 18.09
N GLN A 89 -1.00 -6.77 19.17
CA GLN A 89 0.19 -6.99 20.00
C GLN A 89 0.13 -8.38 20.65
N SER A 90 1.19 -9.16 20.53
CA SER A 90 1.36 -10.47 21.22
C SER A 90 0.13 -11.39 21.09
N GLY A 91 -0.44 -11.49 19.89
CA GLY A 91 -1.62 -12.33 19.62
C GLY A 91 -2.97 -11.72 20.03
N ARG A 92 -2.99 -10.58 20.70
CA ARG A 92 -4.22 -9.82 21.01
C ARG A 92 -4.50 -8.78 19.93
N SER A 93 -5.76 -8.41 19.78
CA SER A 93 -6.23 -7.40 18.85
C SER A 93 -7.27 -6.51 19.49
N TRP A 94 -7.21 -5.21 19.24
CA TRP A 94 -8.18 -4.20 19.69
C TRP A 94 -8.64 -3.39 18.49
N ASP A 95 -9.95 -3.24 18.35
CA ASP A 95 -10.53 -2.36 17.32
C ASP A 95 -10.42 -0.91 17.80
N LEU A 96 -9.82 -0.05 17.00
CA LEU A 96 -9.63 1.36 17.31
C LEU A 96 -10.69 2.25 16.66
N GLY A 97 -11.35 1.78 15.61
CA GLY A 97 -12.41 2.49 14.91
C GLY A 97 -12.71 1.88 13.56
N THR A 98 -13.84 2.27 12.99
CA THR A 98 -14.28 1.92 11.64
C THR A 98 -14.53 3.20 10.86
N SER A 99 -14.17 3.25 9.59
CA SER A 99 -14.37 4.41 8.73
C SER A 99 -14.46 3.99 7.26
N ASP A 100 -15.05 4.85 6.44
CA ASP A 100 -15.20 4.64 5.01
C ASP A 100 -14.13 5.41 4.24
N ALA A 101 -13.69 4.85 3.13
CA ALA A 101 -12.80 5.53 2.22
C ALA A 101 -13.55 6.59 1.39
N GLY A 102 -12.89 7.71 1.17
CA GLY A 102 -13.42 8.81 0.38
C GLY A 102 -13.59 8.47 -1.09
N SER A 103 -14.54 9.14 -1.74
CA SER A 103 -14.90 8.95 -3.13
C SER A 103 -14.11 9.86 -4.09
N ALA A 104 -14.18 9.53 -5.39
CA ALA A 104 -13.63 10.38 -6.44
C ALA A 104 -14.35 11.74 -6.52
N LYS A 105 -15.65 11.81 -6.17
CA LYS A 105 -16.43 13.05 -6.18
C LYS A 105 -15.89 14.09 -5.21
N ASP A 106 -15.32 13.63 -4.10
CA ASP A 106 -14.75 14.48 -3.05
C ASP A 106 -13.25 14.72 -3.26
N ASN A 107 -12.70 14.27 -4.39
CA ASN A 107 -11.26 14.27 -4.69
C ASN A 107 -10.43 13.53 -3.60
N ARG A 108 -11.01 12.52 -2.98
CA ARG A 108 -10.46 11.75 -1.86
C ARG A 108 -10.52 10.24 -2.08
N LEU A 109 -10.60 9.80 -3.34
CA LEU A 109 -10.73 8.38 -3.66
C LEU A 109 -9.68 7.53 -2.93
N GLY A 110 -10.16 6.57 -2.14
CA GLY A 110 -9.32 5.68 -1.36
C GLY A 110 -8.59 6.31 -0.16
N HIS A 111 -8.84 7.59 0.13
CA HIS A 111 -8.36 8.22 1.36
C HIS A 111 -9.30 7.92 2.52
N ILE A 112 -8.75 7.57 3.66
CA ILE A 112 -9.51 7.25 4.86
C ILE A 112 -8.81 7.84 6.08
N ALA A 113 -9.56 8.23 7.09
CA ALA A 113 -9.03 8.66 8.37
C ALA A 113 -9.80 7.98 9.50
N TRP A 114 -9.09 7.50 10.49
CA TRP A 114 -9.65 6.97 11.72
C TRP A 114 -9.25 7.85 12.89
N GLU A 115 -10.22 8.18 13.73
CA GLU A 115 -9.98 8.76 15.04
C GLU A 115 -10.30 7.70 16.09
N GLY A 116 -9.28 7.27 16.81
CA GLY A 116 -9.40 6.20 17.79
C GLY A 116 -8.71 6.54 19.11
N ARG A 117 -8.84 5.65 20.08
CA ARG A 117 -8.12 5.74 21.34
C ARG A 117 -7.29 4.47 21.53
N VAL A 118 -6.02 4.66 21.88
CA VAL A 118 -5.13 3.55 22.24
C VAL A 118 -5.65 2.91 23.53
N PRO A 119 -5.96 1.61 23.58
CA PRO A 119 -6.49 0.97 24.76
C PRO A 119 -5.52 1.06 25.96
N ALA A 120 -6.08 1.26 27.14
CA ALA A 120 -5.27 1.40 28.36
C ALA A 120 -4.61 0.08 28.82
N ASP A 121 -5.14 -1.07 28.38
CA ASP A 121 -4.66 -2.42 28.72
C ASP A 121 -3.62 -2.97 27.73
N VAL A 122 -3.26 -2.22 26.67
CA VAL A 122 -2.15 -2.55 25.79
C VAL A 122 -0.84 -2.45 26.59
N ARG A 123 0.06 -3.38 26.39
CA ARG A 123 1.37 -3.34 27.05
C ARG A 123 2.31 -2.38 26.32
N PRO A 124 3.20 -1.67 27.03
CA PRO A 124 4.29 -0.95 26.38
C PRO A 124 5.15 -1.88 25.54
N GLY A 125 5.67 -1.36 24.42
CA GLY A 125 6.53 -2.09 23.51
C GLY A 125 5.96 -2.15 22.08
N ARG A 126 6.53 -3.02 21.26
CA ARG A 126 6.18 -3.13 19.84
C ARG A 126 4.77 -3.63 19.63
N ALA A 127 4.08 -2.98 18.71
CA ALA A 127 2.75 -3.35 18.23
C ALA A 127 2.63 -3.07 16.72
N THR A 128 1.51 -3.40 16.12
CA THR A 128 1.24 -3.15 14.71
C THR A 128 -0.17 -2.62 14.54
N LEU A 129 -0.33 -1.49 13.87
CA LEU A 129 -1.62 -1.05 13.33
C LEU A 129 -1.91 -1.84 12.05
N VAL A 130 -3.16 -2.25 11.88
CA VAL A 130 -3.63 -3.06 10.75
C VAL A 130 -4.98 -2.54 10.28
N ALA A 131 -5.11 -2.31 8.97
CA ALA A 131 -6.37 -2.01 8.30
C ALA A 131 -6.39 -2.74 6.95
N GLY A 132 -7.27 -3.73 6.80
CA GLY A 132 -7.19 -4.65 5.65
C GLY A 132 -5.81 -5.29 5.55
N ASP A 133 -5.16 -5.10 4.40
CA ASP A 133 -3.79 -5.60 4.14
C ASP A 133 -2.69 -4.60 4.57
N ALA A 134 -3.06 -3.36 4.86
CA ALA A 134 -2.11 -2.34 5.32
C ALA A 134 -1.61 -2.65 6.73
N ARG A 135 -0.30 -2.46 6.96
CA ARG A 135 0.36 -2.70 8.24
C ARG A 135 1.36 -1.59 8.54
N LEU A 136 1.34 -1.08 9.77
CA LEU A 136 2.29 -0.07 10.25
C LEU A 136 2.85 -0.50 11.61
N PRO A 137 4.16 -0.79 11.71
CA PRO A 137 4.80 -1.02 12.99
C PRO A 137 4.79 0.25 13.86
N VAL A 138 4.41 0.10 15.11
CA VAL A 138 4.34 1.18 16.09
C VAL A 138 5.00 0.79 17.41
N GLU A 139 5.36 1.77 18.21
CA GLU A 139 5.80 1.59 19.58
C GLU A 139 4.74 2.12 20.55
N VAL A 140 4.33 1.33 21.53
CA VAL A 140 3.38 1.77 22.55
C VAL A 140 4.14 2.14 23.81
N THR A 141 3.82 3.30 24.41
CA THR A 141 4.47 3.80 25.63
C THR A 141 3.47 4.01 26.76
N HIS A 142 4.00 4.20 27.95
CA HIS A 142 3.21 4.64 29.11
C HIS A 142 2.71 6.09 28.90
N PRO A 143 1.61 6.48 29.57
CA PRO A 143 1.18 7.87 29.66
C PRO A 143 2.25 8.74 30.29
#